data_b184e974fff558702321fcadd947a57a
#
_entry.id   b184e974fff558702321fcadd947a57a
#
_cell.length_a   1.000
_cell.length_b   1.000
_cell.length_c   1.000
_cell.angle_alpha   90.00
_cell.angle_beta   90.00
_cell.angle_gamma   90.00
#
_symmetry.space_group_name_H-M   'P 1'
#
loop_
_entity.id
_entity.type
_entity.pdbx_description
1 polymer ?
#
loop_
_entity_poly.entity_id
_entity_poly.type
_entity_poly.pdbx_seq_one_letter_code
_entity_poly.pdbx_strand_id
1 'polypeptide(L)'
;MIFWFCNQPPRMELFQCSWVPYSYSIVSTTSYWPSPDFSQAAFIAANAVVMGSVKIAAGASIWYGAVVRADVESIEIGECTNIQDGAILHGDPGLPTVLEDHVTVGHRAVIHSAHIERGSLIGIGAVILDGVRVGAGSIIGAGSIVTKNIPPLSLVVGVPGKVLRPITPEEAADLIQHAERYKKLALVHAGKGSDIGFYPQE
;
A
#
# COMPACT_ATOMS: atom_id res chain seq x y z
N MET A 1 9.11 -39.52 55.10
CA MET A 1 9.23 -38.18 55.68
C MET A 1 8.95 -37.18 54.59
N ILE A 2 7.69 -36.70 54.53
CA ILE A 2 7.13 -35.93 53.42
C ILE A 2 7.05 -34.49 53.87
N PHE A 3 7.76 -33.59 53.20
CA PHE A 3 7.63 -32.15 53.46
C PHE A 3 6.65 -31.52 52.48
N TRP A 4 5.57 -30.98 53.01
CA TRP A 4 4.65 -30.11 52.33
C TRP A 4 5.24 -28.71 52.24
N PHE A 5 5.43 -28.20 51.01
CA PHE A 5 5.66 -26.77 50.79
C PHE A 5 4.37 -26.13 50.31
N CYS A 6 3.92 -25.19 51.10
CA CYS A 6 2.77 -24.34 50.90
C CYS A 6 3.03 -23.44 49.67
N ASN A 7 2.29 -23.66 48.59
CA ASN A 7 2.32 -22.79 47.40
C ASN A 7 1.29 -21.69 47.60
N GLN A 8 1.71 -20.48 47.97
CA GLN A 8 0.90 -19.30 47.80
C GLN A 8 1.05 -18.77 46.36
N PRO A 9 -0.07 -18.43 45.68
CA PRO A 9 0.02 -17.82 44.36
C PRO A 9 0.61 -16.41 44.48
N PRO A 10 1.44 -15.97 43.53
CA PRO A 10 1.96 -14.60 43.53
C PRO A 10 0.80 -13.62 43.42
N ARG A 11 0.80 -12.60 44.28
CA ARG A 11 -0.12 -11.46 44.17
C ARG A 11 0.11 -10.81 42.79
N MET A 12 -0.95 -10.78 41.98
CA MET A 12 -1.01 -9.94 40.81
C MET A 12 -0.99 -8.48 41.27
N GLU A 13 0.17 -7.84 41.23
CA GLU A 13 0.23 -6.39 41.22
C GLU A 13 -0.35 -5.91 39.89
N LEU A 14 -1.46 -5.17 40.00
CA LEU A 14 -2.02 -4.45 38.86
C LEU A 14 -1.01 -3.39 38.43
N PHE A 15 -0.20 -3.70 37.43
CA PHE A 15 0.54 -2.67 36.72
C PHE A 15 -0.49 -1.75 36.07
N GLN A 16 -0.67 -0.58 36.65
CA GLN A 16 -1.32 0.53 35.94
C GLN A 16 -0.51 0.80 34.70
N CYS A 17 -1.02 0.33 33.56
CA CYS A 17 -0.50 0.69 32.26
C CYS A 17 -0.80 2.18 32.08
N SER A 18 0.13 3.03 32.49
CA SER A 18 0.11 4.44 32.13
C SER A 18 0.28 4.46 30.61
N TRP A 19 -0.75 4.93 29.92
CA TRP A 19 -0.69 5.28 28.51
C TRP A 19 0.43 6.31 28.33
N VAL A 20 1.60 5.85 27.97
CA VAL A 20 2.62 6.72 27.42
C VAL A 20 2.15 6.97 25.98
N PRO A 21 1.83 8.21 25.58
CA PRO A 21 1.60 8.48 24.19
C PRO A 21 2.90 8.10 23.48
N TYR A 22 2.82 7.11 22.60
CA TYR A 22 3.92 6.79 21.70
C TYR A 22 4.15 8.02 20.83
N SER A 23 4.98 8.93 21.32
CA SER A 23 5.66 9.87 20.47
C SER A 23 6.62 9.02 19.65
N TYR A 24 6.24 8.66 18.44
CA TYR A 24 7.20 8.18 17.46
C TYR A 24 8.22 9.30 17.31
N SER A 25 9.33 9.16 18.01
CA SER A 25 10.53 9.88 17.63
C SER A 25 10.86 9.37 16.25
N ILE A 26 10.39 10.09 15.21
CA ILE A 26 11.02 10.02 13.92
C ILE A 26 12.49 10.19 14.25
N VAL A 27 13.28 9.15 14.07
CA VAL A 27 14.72 9.25 14.20
C VAL A 27 15.09 10.34 13.22
N SER A 28 15.29 11.56 13.72
CA SER A 28 15.87 12.65 12.97
C SER A 28 17.34 12.29 12.77
N THR A 29 17.57 11.33 11.90
CA THR A 29 18.80 11.33 11.15
C THR A 29 18.73 12.59 10.34
N THR A 30 19.73 13.46 10.42
CA THR A 30 19.98 14.52 9.41
C THR A 30 19.85 13.82 8.07
N SER A 31 18.67 13.93 7.44
CA SER A 31 18.26 12.96 6.45
C SER A 31 19.09 13.16 5.19
N TYR A 32 19.89 12.17 4.88
CA TYR A 32 20.61 12.10 3.61
C TYR A 32 19.60 12.11 2.43
N TRP A 33 18.36 11.70 2.68
CA TRP A 33 17.27 11.67 1.72
C TRP A 33 16.25 12.79 1.94
N PRO A 34 15.59 13.29 0.88
CA PRO A 34 14.49 14.24 1.01
C PRO A 34 13.36 13.67 1.86
N SER A 35 12.64 14.53 2.54
CA SER A 35 11.43 14.17 3.27
C SER A 35 10.23 14.17 2.32
N PRO A 36 9.40 13.12 2.30
CA PRO A 36 8.17 13.10 1.53
C PRO A 36 7.20 14.20 1.97
N ASP A 37 6.45 14.78 1.02
CA ASP A 37 5.33 15.68 1.31
C ASP A 37 4.02 14.90 1.37
N PHE A 38 3.38 14.90 2.53
CA PHE A 38 2.11 14.20 2.78
C PHE A 38 0.87 15.10 2.67
N SER A 39 1.05 16.39 2.33
CA SER A 39 -0.02 17.40 2.40
C SER A 39 -1.24 17.09 1.54
N GLN A 40 -1.05 16.39 0.44
CA GLN A 40 -2.09 16.02 -0.53
C GLN A 40 -2.71 14.64 -0.26
N ALA A 41 -2.10 13.81 0.58
CA ALA A 41 -2.57 12.46 0.86
C ALA A 41 -3.91 12.46 1.60
N ALA A 42 -4.81 11.55 1.23
CA ALA A 42 -6.05 11.32 1.97
C ALA A 42 -5.76 10.67 3.33
N PHE A 43 -4.84 9.72 3.36
CA PHE A 43 -4.47 8.98 4.57
C PHE A 43 -3.07 8.37 4.46
N ILE A 44 -2.30 8.48 5.53
CA ILE A 44 -1.06 7.73 5.75
C ILE A 44 -1.18 7.05 7.11
N ALA A 45 -1.14 5.73 7.14
CA ALA A 45 -1.22 4.96 8.37
C ALA A 45 0.00 5.24 9.27
N ALA A 46 -0.21 5.38 10.57
CA ALA A 46 0.84 5.73 11.52
C ALA A 46 2.01 4.72 11.59
N ASN A 47 1.77 3.47 11.17
CA ASN A 47 2.78 2.41 11.09
C ASN A 47 3.24 2.09 9.66
N ALA A 48 2.85 2.91 8.67
CA ALA A 48 3.44 2.85 7.34
C ALA A 48 4.84 3.49 7.37
N VAL A 49 5.74 2.95 6.57
CA VAL A 49 7.08 3.53 6.37
C VAL A 49 7.10 4.21 5.00
N VAL A 50 7.29 5.53 4.99
CA VAL A 50 7.43 6.31 3.75
C VAL A 50 8.66 7.17 3.89
N MET A 51 9.64 6.97 3.03
CA MET A 51 10.93 7.66 3.13
C MET A 51 11.58 7.93 1.77
N GLY A 52 12.40 8.96 1.72
CA GLY A 52 13.20 9.30 0.54
C GLY A 52 12.41 10.13 -0.49
N SER A 53 12.81 10.03 -1.76
CA SER A 53 12.25 10.82 -2.88
C SER A 53 10.87 10.30 -3.31
N VAL A 54 9.86 10.45 -2.44
CA VAL A 54 8.48 10.03 -2.71
C VAL A 54 7.61 11.24 -3.02
N LYS A 55 6.90 11.20 -4.15
CA LYS A 55 5.84 12.16 -4.51
C LYS A 55 4.49 11.48 -4.35
N ILE A 56 3.56 12.15 -3.66
CA ILE A 56 2.23 11.62 -3.36
C ILE A 56 1.19 12.65 -3.84
N ALA A 57 0.36 12.25 -4.81
CA ALA A 57 -0.68 13.11 -5.35
C ALA A 57 -1.95 13.13 -4.49
N ALA A 58 -2.88 14.01 -4.87
CA ALA A 58 -4.10 14.27 -4.13
C ALA A 58 -4.98 13.01 -3.97
N GLY A 59 -5.49 12.80 -2.77
CA GLY A 59 -6.40 11.69 -2.49
C GLY A 59 -5.76 10.31 -2.43
N ALA A 60 -4.44 10.18 -2.64
CA ALA A 60 -3.74 8.91 -2.47
C ALA A 60 -3.71 8.46 -1.01
N SER A 61 -3.58 7.16 -0.77
CA SER A 61 -3.55 6.60 0.58
C SER A 61 -2.54 5.47 0.73
N ILE A 62 -1.86 5.44 1.89
CA ILE A 62 -0.86 4.43 2.25
C ILE A 62 -1.29 3.79 3.57
N TRP A 63 -1.54 2.49 3.53
CA TRP A 63 -2.21 1.75 4.57
C TRP A 63 -1.24 1.07 5.54
N TYR A 64 -1.79 0.33 6.50
CA TYR A 64 -1.05 -0.18 7.65
C TYR A 64 0.10 -1.12 7.27
N GLY A 65 1.29 -0.82 7.80
CA GLY A 65 2.48 -1.63 7.56
C GLY A 65 3.02 -1.61 6.14
N ALA A 66 2.48 -0.77 5.24
CA ALA A 66 3.04 -0.59 3.91
C ALA A 66 4.42 0.08 3.99
N VAL A 67 5.32 -0.28 3.07
CA VAL A 67 6.67 0.28 2.97
C VAL A 67 6.86 0.91 1.60
N VAL A 68 7.07 2.22 1.57
CA VAL A 68 7.39 3.02 0.38
C VAL A 68 8.78 3.60 0.59
N ARG A 69 9.80 2.93 0.06
CA ARG A 69 11.20 3.27 0.32
C ARG A 69 11.89 3.76 -0.94
N ALA A 70 12.06 5.08 -1.04
CA ALA A 70 12.67 5.79 -2.15
C ALA A 70 14.07 6.34 -1.79
N ASP A 71 14.91 5.46 -1.24
CA ASP A 71 16.27 5.77 -0.80
C ASP A 71 17.32 5.67 -1.92
N VAL A 72 17.01 4.95 -2.98
CA VAL A 72 17.92 4.71 -4.10
C VAL A 72 17.40 5.38 -5.37
N GLU A 73 16.08 5.32 -5.61
CA GLU A 73 15.42 5.93 -6.77
C GLU A 73 14.05 6.49 -6.35
N SER A 74 13.49 7.38 -7.16
CA SER A 74 12.21 8.05 -6.89
C SER A 74 11.01 7.11 -6.99
N ILE A 75 9.99 7.41 -6.18
CA ILE A 75 8.67 6.78 -6.25
C ILE A 75 7.62 7.85 -6.47
N GLU A 76 6.77 7.67 -7.48
CA GLU A 76 5.64 8.56 -7.76
C GLU A 76 4.33 7.82 -7.57
N ILE A 77 3.41 8.41 -6.79
CA ILE A 77 2.09 7.86 -6.47
C ILE A 77 1.03 8.85 -6.93
N GLY A 78 0.26 8.47 -7.95
CA GLY A 78 -0.75 9.27 -8.60
C GLY A 78 -2.01 9.51 -7.76
N GLU A 79 -2.93 10.31 -8.30
CA GLU A 79 -4.16 10.71 -7.63
C GLU A 79 -5.06 9.51 -7.32
N CYS A 80 -5.67 9.51 -6.12
CA CYS A 80 -6.58 8.45 -5.65
C CYS A 80 -6.00 7.04 -5.68
N THR A 81 -4.68 6.89 -5.84
CA THR A 81 -3.97 5.61 -5.78
C THR A 81 -3.87 5.13 -4.35
N ASN A 82 -4.14 3.84 -4.11
CA ASN A 82 -4.10 3.27 -2.77
C ASN A 82 -3.07 2.13 -2.67
N ILE A 83 -2.22 2.23 -1.65
CA ILE A 83 -1.17 1.25 -1.33
C ILE A 83 -1.61 0.50 -0.07
N GLN A 84 -2.17 -0.70 -0.24
CA GLN A 84 -2.82 -1.42 0.84
C GLN A 84 -1.84 -2.06 1.82
N ASP A 85 -2.39 -2.62 2.91
CA ASP A 85 -1.64 -3.10 4.06
C ASP A 85 -0.50 -4.03 3.68
N GLY A 86 0.69 -3.72 4.20
CA GLY A 86 1.90 -4.51 4.01
C GLY A 86 2.46 -4.55 2.59
N ALA A 87 1.93 -3.75 1.65
CA ALA A 87 2.51 -3.64 0.31
C ALA A 87 3.89 -2.97 0.35
N ILE A 88 4.77 -3.32 -0.58
CA ILE A 88 6.14 -2.82 -0.62
C ILE A 88 6.41 -2.19 -1.99
N LEU A 89 6.88 -0.94 -1.99
CA LEU A 89 7.36 -0.22 -3.16
C LEU A 89 8.82 0.15 -2.97
N HIS A 90 9.64 -0.18 -3.96
CA HIS A 90 11.05 0.19 -4.00
C HIS A 90 11.52 0.31 -5.45
N GLY A 91 12.73 0.80 -5.68
CA GLY A 91 13.30 0.90 -7.02
C GLY A 91 14.82 0.84 -7.00
N ASP A 92 15.41 0.40 -8.12
CA ASP A 92 16.84 0.38 -8.37
C ASP A 92 17.30 1.68 -9.06
N PRO A 93 18.59 2.05 -8.97
CA PRO A 93 19.12 3.27 -9.57
C PRO A 93 18.81 3.38 -11.07
N GLY A 94 18.22 4.50 -11.49
CA GLY A 94 17.82 4.78 -12.87
C GLY A 94 16.52 4.11 -13.31
N LEU A 95 15.81 3.41 -12.42
CA LEU A 95 14.55 2.74 -12.68
C LEU A 95 13.50 3.15 -11.62
N PRO A 96 12.83 4.29 -11.77
CA PRO A 96 11.83 4.76 -10.81
C PRO A 96 10.62 3.83 -10.74
N THR A 97 9.97 3.80 -9.59
CA THR A 97 8.66 3.17 -9.44
C THR A 97 7.58 4.23 -9.62
N VAL A 98 6.73 4.04 -10.63
CA VAL A 98 5.66 4.97 -10.99
C VAL A 98 4.31 4.29 -10.92
N LEU A 99 3.42 4.84 -10.14
CA LEU A 99 2.02 4.46 -10.05
C LEU A 99 1.19 5.66 -10.52
N GLU A 100 0.51 5.51 -11.66
CA GLU A 100 -0.38 6.56 -12.17
C GLU A 100 -1.65 6.68 -11.29
N ASP A 101 -2.62 7.49 -11.74
CA ASP A 101 -3.83 7.76 -10.98
C ASP A 101 -4.74 6.54 -10.87
N HIS A 102 -5.48 6.45 -9.77
CA HIS A 102 -6.48 5.41 -9.52
C HIS A 102 -5.94 3.98 -9.55
N VAL A 103 -4.66 3.78 -9.28
CA VAL A 103 -4.06 2.45 -9.15
C VAL A 103 -4.42 1.88 -7.78
N THR A 104 -4.82 0.61 -7.75
CA THR A 104 -4.98 -0.15 -6.51
C THR A 104 -3.84 -1.15 -6.37
N VAL A 105 -3.05 -1.01 -5.30
CA VAL A 105 -2.03 -1.98 -4.91
C VAL A 105 -2.55 -2.81 -3.75
N GLY A 106 -2.89 -4.05 -4.01
CA GLY A 106 -3.48 -4.98 -3.03
C GLY A 106 -2.52 -5.33 -1.90
N HIS A 107 -3.11 -5.83 -0.81
CA HIS A 107 -2.37 -6.19 0.40
C HIS A 107 -1.15 -7.07 0.09
N ARG A 108 0.00 -6.74 0.69
CA ARG A 108 1.28 -7.46 0.54
C ARG A 108 1.81 -7.60 -0.88
N ALA A 109 1.29 -6.83 -1.84
CA ALA A 109 1.89 -6.80 -3.17
C ALA A 109 3.27 -6.13 -3.14
N VAL A 110 4.16 -6.53 -4.04
CA VAL A 110 5.49 -5.94 -4.19
C VAL A 110 5.62 -5.34 -5.57
N ILE A 111 6.00 -4.07 -5.64
CA ILE A 111 6.27 -3.37 -6.89
C ILE A 111 7.70 -2.84 -6.83
N HIS A 112 8.54 -3.32 -7.74
CA HIS A 112 9.94 -2.97 -7.76
C HIS A 112 10.31 -2.40 -9.14
N SER A 113 10.78 -1.15 -9.18
CA SER A 113 11.26 -0.49 -10.42
C SER A 113 10.28 -0.62 -11.60
N ALA A 114 8.98 -0.46 -11.37
CA ALA A 114 7.96 -0.73 -12.39
C ALA A 114 7.03 0.47 -12.61
N HIS A 115 6.41 0.51 -13.78
CA HIS A 115 5.43 1.53 -14.13
C HIS A 115 4.03 0.92 -14.23
N ILE A 116 3.14 1.33 -13.35
CA ILE A 116 1.75 0.87 -13.31
C ILE A 116 0.86 1.99 -13.85
N GLU A 117 0.24 1.76 -14.99
CA GLU A 117 -0.61 2.75 -15.63
C GLU A 117 -1.97 2.87 -14.96
N ARG A 118 -2.62 4.00 -15.23
CA ARG A 118 -3.86 4.47 -14.62
C ARG A 118 -4.94 3.39 -14.52
N GLY A 119 -5.61 3.32 -13.38
CA GLY A 119 -6.76 2.45 -13.14
C GLY A 119 -6.44 0.96 -13.11
N SER A 120 -5.17 0.58 -13.00
CA SER A 120 -4.81 -0.83 -12.87
C SER A 120 -4.95 -1.34 -11.44
N LEU A 121 -5.22 -2.63 -11.29
CA LEU A 121 -5.29 -3.32 -10.00
C LEU A 121 -4.18 -4.37 -9.92
N ILE A 122 -3.31 -4.21 -8.93
CA ILE A 122 -2.29 -5.20 -8.57
C ILE A 122 -2.85 -6.04 -7.41
N GLY A 123 -3.13 -7.31 -7.67
CA GLY A 123 -3.80 -8.21 -6.73
C GLY A 123 -2.98 -8.52 -5.48
N ILE A 124 -3.65 -9.02 -4.46
CA ILE A 124 -3.07 -9.38 -3.16
C ILE A 124 -1.85 -10.29 -3.37
N GLY A 125 -0.70 -9.90 -2.77
CA GLY A 125 0.53 -10.69 -2.83
C GLY A 125 1.16 -10.84 -4.22
N ALA A 126 0.70 -10.09 -5.23
CA ALA A 126 1.35 -10.08 -6.55
C ALA A 126 2.71 -9.40 -6.50
N VAL A 127 3.61 -9.79 -7.39
CA VAL A 127 4.96 -9.23 -7.51
C VAL A 127 5.18 -8.72 -8.94
N ILE A 128 5.54 -7.43 -9.06
CA ILE A 128 5.90 -6.79 -10.31
C ILE A 128 7.39 -6.52 -10.30
N LEU A 129 8.12 -7.07 -11.26
CA LEU A 129 9.58 -6.97 -11.33
C LEU A 129 10.05 -5.77 -12.15
N ASP A 130 11.37 -5.54 -12.09
CA ASP A 130 12.06 -4.38 -12.63
C ASP A 130 11.78 -4.16 -14.12
N GLY A 131 11.58 -2.89 -14.47
CA GLY A 131 11.36 -2.45 -15.85
C GLY A 131 10.02 -2.86 -16.44
N VAL A 132 9.17 -3.54 -15.67
CA VAL A 132 7.84 -3.95 -16.15
C VAL A 132 6.92 -2.74 -16.24
N ARG A 133 6.19 -2.64 -17.36
CA ARG A 133 5.07 -1.72 -17.56
C ARG A 133 3.76 -2.50 -17.57
N VAL A 134 2.86 -2.17 -16.64
CA VAL A 134 1.49 -2.70 -16.60
C VAL A 134 0.57 -1.68 -17.25
N GLY A 135 0.01 -2.04 -18.42
CA GLY A 135 -0.84 -1.14 -19.18
C GLY A 135 -2.16 -0.82 -18.50
N ALA A 136 -2.70 0.37 -18.81
CA ALA A 136 -3.84 0.97 -18.14
C ALA A 136 -5.06 0.03 -18.03
N GLY A 137 -5.77 0.14 -16.91
CA GLY A 137 -6.98 -0.62 -16.65
C GLY A 137 -6.77 -2.13 -16.59
N SER A 138 -5.57 -2.63 -16.33
CA SER A 138 -5.29 -4.07 -16.24
C SER A 138 -5.48 -4.60 -14.82
N ILE A 139 -5.75 -5.89 -14.72
CA ILE A 139 -5.86 -6.62 -13.46
C ILE A 139 -4.73 -7.65 -13.39
N ILE A 140 -3.87 -7.53 -12.39
CA ILE A 140 -2.92 -8.56 -12.03
C ILE A 140 -3.54 -9.40 -10.91
N GLY A 141 -3.79 -10.66 -11.18
CA GLY A 141 -4.41 -11.59 -10.22
C GLY A 141 -3.54 -11.81 -8.98
N ALA A 142 -4.19 -12.13 -7.87
CA ALA A 142 -3.51 -12.36 -6.60
C ALA A 142 -2.40 -13.42 -6.72
N GLY A 143 -1.25 -13.18 -6.07
CA GLY A 143 -0.09 -14.06 -6.07
C GLY A 143 0.63 -14.22 -7.42
N SER A 144 0.27 -13.45 -8.44
CA SER A 144 0.95 -13.51 -9.74
C SER A 144 2.32 -12.84 -9.70
N ILE A 145 3.28 -13.36 -10.47
CA ILE A 145 4.61 -12.76 -10.63
C ILE A 145 4.77 -12.29 -12.06
N VAL A 146 4.81 -10.97 -12.25
CA VAL A 146 4.89 -10.34 -13.58
C VAL A 146 6.34 -9.97 -13.89
N THR A 147 6.85 -10.54 -14.98
CA THR A 147 8.26 -10.41 -15.43
C THR A 147 8.39 -9.76 -16.80
N LYS A 148 7.28 -9.37 -17.43
CA LYS A 148 7.23 -8.76 -18.76
C LYS A 148 6.12 -7.73 -18.83
N ASN A 149 6.23 -6.79 -19.76
CA ASN A 149 5.20 -5.78 -19.98
C ASN A 149 3.83 -6.41 -20.28
N ILE A 150 2.80 -5.79 -19.72
CA ILE A 150 1.41 -6.20 -19.89
C ILE A 150 0.70 -5.16 -20.75
N PRO A 151 0.01 -5.58 -21.81
CA PRO A 151 -0.84 -4.69 -22.60
C PRO A 151 -1.97 -4.10 -21.75
N PRO A 152 -2.49 -2.91 -22.10
CA PRO A 152 -3.68 -2.36 -21.46
C PRO A 152 -4.87 -3.33 -21.48
N LEU A 153 -5.80 -3.16 -20.54
CA LEU A 153 -7.05 -3.92 -20.45
C LEU A 153 -6.83 -5.44 -20.42
N SER A 154 -5.87 -5.92 -19.65
CA SER A 154 -5.52 -7.33 -19.55
C SER A 154 -5.76 -7.90 -18.18
N LEU A 155 -6.37 -9.07 -18.09
CA LEU A 155 -6.35 -9.92 -16.90
C LEU A 155 -5.13 -10.85 -16.97
N VAL A 156 -4.24 -10.75 -15.98
CA VAL A 156 -3.00 -11.52 -15.88
C VAL A 156 -3.04 -12.41 -14.66
N VAL A 157 -2.64 -13.68 -14.80
CA VAL A 157 -2.58 -14.63 -13.67
C VAL A 157 -1.36 -15.55 -13.78
N GLY A 158 -0.89 -16.05 -12.64
CA GLY A 158 0.09 -17.13 -12.54
C GLY A 158 1.53 -16.71 -12.30
N VAL A 159 2.41 -17.72 -12.24
CA VAL A 159 3.85 -17.62 -12.00
C VAL A 159 4.58 -18.46 -13.05
N PRO A 160 5.23 -17.83 -14.06
CA PRO A 160 5.18 -16.41 -14.38
C PRO A 160 3.79 -15.97 -14.86
N GLY A 161 3.47 -14.69 -14.66
CA GLY A 161 2.20 -14.08 -15.05
C GLY A 161 1.98 -14.11 -16.56
N LYS A 162 0.78 -14.53 -16.97
CA LYS A 162 0.37 -14.57 -18.38
C LYS A 162 -0.98 -13.91 -18.56
N VAL A 163 -1.16 -13.20 -19.66
CA VAL A 163 -2.47 -12.67 -20.04
C VAL A 163 -3.43 -13.84 -20.24
N LEU A 164 -4.48 -13.87 -19.43
CA LEU A 164 -5.54 -14.88 -19.49
C LEU A 164 -6.62 -14.49 -20.49
N ARG A 165 -7.06 -13.22 -20.42
CA ARG A 165 -8.06 -12.61 -21.30
C ARG A 165 -7.97 -11.10 -21.27
N PRO A 166 -8.55 -10.40 -22.24
CA PRO A 166 -8.84 -8.98 -22.09
C PRO A 166 -9.89 -8.76 -20.98
N ILE A 167 -9.92 -7.57 -20.41
CA ILE A 167 -11.00 -7.10 -19.53
C ILE A 167 -11.93 -6.17 -20.31
N THR A 168 -13.19 -6.09 -19.86
CA THR A 168 -14.18 -5.27 -20.54
C THR A 168 -14.07 -3.80 -20.12
N PRO A 169 -14.65 -2.86 -20.89
CA PRO A 169 -14.71 -1.45 -20.48
C PRO A 169 -15.42 -1.25 -19.13
N GLU A 170 -16.42 -2.07 -18.84
CA GLU A 170 -17.19 -2.03 -17.60
C GLU A 170 -16.32 -2.48 -16.42
N GLU A 171 -15.54 -3.58 -16.58
CA GLU A 171 -14.57 -4.02 -15.57
C GLU A 171 -13.52 -2.93 -15.33
N ALA A 172 -12.99 -2.29 -16.38
CA ALA A 172 -12.03 -1.20 -16.24
C ALA A 172 -12.61 0.02 -15.52
N ALA A 173 -13.87 0.37 -15.80
CA ALA A 173 -14.57 1.45 -15.10
C ALA A 173 -14.75 1.13 -13.60
N ASP A 174 -15.05 -0.12 -13.26
CA ASP A 174 -15.19 -0.53 -11.85
C ASP A 174 -13.87 -0.45 -11.08
N LEU A 175 -12.71 -0.65 -11.72
CA LEU A 175 -11.40 -0.46 -11.09
C LEU A 175 -11.20 1.01 -10.65
N ILE A 176 -11.58 1.97 -11.48
CA ILE A 176 -11.54 3.40 -11.12
C ILE A 176 -12.46 3.67 -9.92
N GLN A 177 -13.68 3.14 -9.96
CA GLN A 177 -14.64 3.26 -8.86
C GLN A 177 -14.11 2.62 -7.56
N HIS A 178 -13.39 1.50 -7.69
CA HIS A 178 -12.76 0.84 -6.55
C HIS A 178 -11.71 1.74 -5.88
N ALA A 179 -10.87 2.41 -6.65
CA ALA A 179 -9.90 3.35 -6.13
C ALA A 179 -10.58 4.55 -5.43
N GLU A 180 -11.67 5.09 -6.01
CA GLU A 180 -12.46 6.15 -5.38
C GLU A 180 -13.11 5.70 -4.06
N ARG A 181 -13.60 4.45 -3.97
CA ARG A 181 -14.10 3.87 -2.70
C ARG A 181 -13.00 3.84 -1.64
N TYR A 182 -11.77 3.46 -2.00
CA TYR A 182 -10.63 3.49 -1.09
C TYR A 182 -10.25 4.89 -0.62
N LYS A 183 -10.36 5.91 -1.49
CA LYS A 183 -10.20 7.31 -1.08
C LYS A 183 -11.21 7.74 -0.01
N LYS A 184 -12.50 7.37 -0.18
CA LYS A 184 -13.52 7.65 0.84
C LYS A 184 -13.20 6.95 2.15
N LEU A 185 -12.88 5.67 2.11
CA LEU A 185 -12.46 4.91 3.28
C LEU A 185 -11.23 5.54 3.96
N ALA A 186 -10.24 5.98 3.18
CA ALA A 186 -9.05 6.65 3.66
C ALA A 186 -9.37 7.93 4.45
N LEU A 187 -10.33 8.72 3.97
CA LEU A 187 -10.79 9.92 4.70
C LEU A 187 -11.43 9.56 6.05
N VAL A 188 -12.16 8.45 6.14
CA VAL A 188 -12.71 7.97 7.42
C VAL A 188 -11.58 7.60 8.40
N HIS A 189 -10.57 6.85 7.93
CA HIS A 189 -9.40 6.50 8.75
C HIS A 189 -8.58 7.74 9.18
N ALA A 190 -8.60 8.80 8.37
CA ALA A 190 -8.00 10.09 8.71
C ALA A 190 -8.86 10.94 9.67
N GLY A 191 -10.05 10.49 10.07
CA GLY A 191 -11.01 11.28 10.88
C GLY A 191 -11.64 12.46 10.12
N LYS A 192 -11.61 12.44 8.78
CA LYS A 192 -12.07 13.54 7.90
C LYS A 192 -13.34 13.19 7.11
N GLY A 193 -13.96 12.04 7.36
CA GLY A 193 -15.13 11.57 6.62
C GLY A 193 -15.95 10.54 7.39
N SER A 194 -17.15 10.22 6.90
CA SER A 194 -18.03 9.20 7.45
C SER A 194 -18.49 8.15 6.42
N ASP A 195 -18.29 8.42 5.12
CA ASP A 195 -18.66 7.50 4.03
C ASP A 195 -17.50 6.54 3.75
N ILE A 196 -17.67 5.27 4.13
CA ILE A 196 -16.66 4.24 3.87
C ILE A 196 -16.62 3.75 2.42
N GLY A 197 -17.51 4.24 1.55
CA GLY A 197 -17.45 4.00 0.10
C GLY A 197 -17.90 2.64 -0.39
N PHE A 198 -18.09 1.65 0.51
CA PHE A 198 -18.39 0.26 0.14
C PHE A 198 -19.84 -0.16 0.36
N TYR A 199 -20.66 0.67 1.01
CA TYR A 199 -22.07 0.42 1.23
C TYR A 199 -22.91 1.56 0.65
N PRO A 200 -24.13 1.27 0.15
CA PRO A 200 -25.06 2.32 -0.22
C PRO A 200 -25.31 3.26 0.98
N GLN A 201 -25.33 4.57 0.72
CA GLN A 201 -25.79 5.53 1.72
C GLN A 201 -27.31 5.42 1.79
N GLU A 202 -27.88 5.23 2.98
CA GLU A 202 -29.34 5.23 3.22
C GLU A 202 -29.95 6.62 3.02
#